data_3553a2798339cca728d09b52c0cc4596
#
_entry.id   3553a2798339cca728d09b52c0cc4596
#
_cell.length_a   1.000
_cell.length_b   1.000
_cell.length_c   1.000
_cell.angle_alpha   90.00
_cell.angle_beta   90.00
_cell.angle_gamma   90.00
#
_symmetry.space_group_name_H-M   'P 1'
#
loop_
_entity.id
_entity.type
_entity.pdbx_description
1 polymer ?
#
loop_
_entity_poly.entity_id
_entity_poly.type
_entity_poly.pdbx_seq_one_letter_code
_entity_poly.pdbx_strand_id
1 'polypeptide(L)'
;MASRAISVKVATPKVIAALQTKLATVKSDYANQGVAEEAFQVAYNQYKADLTAYALKHIDLATNFRVNVRAYHNKGVNIDFDVPQDLEGFPTEPKRDFTTMYESTYNETVAEIENAIRILQMTDEETVSTSTFKTIAQYL
;
A
#
# COMPACT_ATOMS: atom_id res chain seq x y z
N MET A 1 22.16 -4.44 -41.09
CA MET A 1 22.13 -3.05 -40.58
C MET A 1 22.06 -3.04 -39.10
N ALA A 2 23.03 -2.43 -38.44
CA ALA A 2 22.94 -2.25 -36.99
C ALA A 2 21.82 -1.24 -36.69
N SER A 3 20.86 -1.62 -35.86
CA SER A 3 19.87 -0.69 -35.36
C SER A 3 20.56 0.33 -34.47
N ARG A 4 20.40 1.61 -34.81
CA ARG A 4 20.89 2.67 -33.94
C ARG A 4 20.03 2.74 -32.68
N ALA A 5 20.66 2.54 -31.52
CA ALA A 5 20.00 2.79 -30.26
C ALA A 5 19.63 4.26 -30.16
N ILE A 6 18.38 4.56 -29.85
CA ILE A 6 17.95 5.92 -29.59
C ILE A 6 18.58 6.36 -28.28
N SER A 7 19.48 7.34 -28.36
CA SER A 7 20.09 7.92 -27.16
C SER A 7 19.23 9.10 -26.71
N VAL A 8 18.59 8.93 -25.55
CA VAL A 8 17.85 10.02 -24.91
C VAL A 8 18.78 10.70 -23.91
N LYS A 9 19.04 11.99 -24.15
CA LYS A 9 19.81 12.81 -23.23
C LYS A 9 18.86 13.60 -22.35
N VAL A 10 18.99 13.41 -21.04
CA VAL A 10 18.17 14.13 -20.07
C VAL A 10 19.06 15.08 -19.28
N ALA A 11 18.65 16.34 -19.16
CA ALA A 11 19.41 17.36 -18.45
C ALA A 11 19.57 16.96 -16.96
N THR A 12 20.78 17.04 -16.46
CA THR A 12 21.11 16.68 -15.07
C THR A 12 20.22 17.42 -14.06
N PRO A 13 19.99 18.76 -14.15
CA PRO A 13 19.10 19.43 -13.23
C PRO A 13 17.66 18.89 -13.20
N LYS A 14 17.15 18.43 -14.35
CA LYS A 14 15.80 17.82 -14.40
C LYS A 14 15.75 16.48 -13.67
N VAL A 15 16.79 15.67 -13.81
CA VAL A 15 16.87 14.38 -13.10
C VAL A 15 16.99 14.61 -11.60
N ILE A 16 17.82 15.56 -11.17
CA ILE A 16 17.94 15.92 -9.76
C ILE A 16 16.59 16.38 -9.20
N ALA A 17 15.88 17.27 -9.93
CA ALA A 17 14.57 17.75 -9.50
C ALA A 17 13.55 16.62 -9.39
N ALA A 18 13.53 15.69 -10.34
CA ALA A 18 12.65 14.52 -10.29
C ALA A 18 12.96 13.61 -9.10
N LEU A 19 14.24 13.38 -8.81
CA LEU A 19 14.65 12.59 -7.64
C LEU A 19 14.29 13.28 -6.33
N GLN A 20 14.46 14.61 -6.26
CA GLN A 20 14.05 15.38 -5.08
C GLN A 20 12.54 15.31 -4.84
N THR A 21 11.74 15.39 -5.91
CA THR A 21 10.29 15.22 -5.85
C THR A 21 9.94 13.82 -5.37
N LYS A 22 10.60 12.79 -5.91
CA LYS A 22 10.38 11.40 -5.48
C LYS A 22 10.73 11.20 -4.03
N LEU A 23 11.85 11.76 -3.58
CA LEU A 23 12.26 11.70 -2.18
C LEU A 23 11.23 12.33 -1.26
N ALA A 24 10.72 13.51 -1.62
CA ALA A 24 9.68 14.19 -0.85
C ALA A 24 8.40 13.36 -0.78
N THR A 25 7.99 12.72 -1.89
CA THR A 25 6.83 11.83 -1.95
C THR A 25 7.02 10.62 -1.04
N VAL A 26 8.17 9.96 -1.10
CA VAL A 26 8.48 8.79 -0.25
C VAL A 26 8.41 9.18 1.23
N LYS A 27 9.01 10.30 1.61
CA LYS A 27 8.98 10.78 3.00
C LYS A 27 7.57 11.13 3.47
N SER A 28 6.78 11.79 2.62
CA SER A 28 5.41 12.15 2.92
C SER A 28 4.52 10.93 3.06
N ASP A 29 4.62 9.97 2.14
CA ASP A 29 3.84 8.74 2.18
C ASP A 29 4.16 7.91 3.42
N TYR A 30 5.44 7.81 3.78
CA TYR A 30 5.85 7.11 4.99
C TYR A 30 5.31 7.79 6.25
N ALA A 31 5.38 9.11 6.34
CA ALA A 31 4.86 9.85 7.48
C ALA A 31 3.33 9.71 7.63
N ASN A 32 2.61 9.57 6.50
CA ASN A 32 1.15 9.50 6.48
C ASN A 32 0.60 8.07 6.52
N GLN A 33 1.44 7.04 6.40
CA GLN A 33 0.95 5.66 6.34
C GLN A 33 0.26 5.21 7.63
N GLY A 34 0.69 5.70 8.78
CA GLY A 34 0.04 5.41 10.06
C GLY A 34 -1.39 5.96 10.12
N VAL A 35 -1.62 7.14 9.59
CA VAL A 35 -2.95 7.75 9.51
C VAL A 35 -3.85 6.95 8.57
N ALA A 36 -3.33 6.54 7.41
CA ALA A 36 -4.08 5.72 6.44
C ALA A 36 -4.44 4.35 7.04
N GLU A 37 -3.50 3.70 7.72
CA GLU A 37 -3.72 2.42 8.40
C GLU A 37 -4.79 2.54 9.49
N GLU A 38 -4.72 3.57 10.31
CA GLU A 38 -5.71 3.80 11.37
C GLU A 38 -7.10 4.06 10.78
N ALA A 39 -7.20 4.88 9.75
CA ALA A 39 -8.47 5.16 9.07
C ALA A 39 -9.06 3.87 8.47
N PHE A 40 -8.23 3.04 7.85
CA PHE A 40 -8.65 1.74 7.32
C PHE A 40 -9.16 0.83 8.45
N GLN A 41 -8.46 0.78 9.57
CA GLN A 41 -8.84 -0.06 10.70
C GLN A 41 -10.19 0.37 11.28
N VAL A 42 -10.45 1.66 11.39
CA VAL A 42 -11.74 2.19 11.82
C VAL A 42 -12.85 1.79 10.85
N ALA A 43 -12.62 1.96 9.54
CA ALA A 43 -13.58 1.58 8.52
C ALA A 43 -13.86 0.07 8.51
N TYR A 44 -12.83 -0.74 8.71
CA TYR A 44 -12.97 -2.19 8.75
C TYR A 44 -13.72 -2.66 10.00
N ASN A 45 -13.49 -2.04 11.15
CA ASN A 45 -14.24 -2.32 12.36
C ASN A 45 -15.72 -1.97 12.20
N GLN A 46 -16.02 -0.86 11.54
CA GLN A 46 -17.39 -0.48 11.21
C GLN A 46 -18.03 -1.49 10.25
N TYR A 47 -17.29 -1.93 9.24
CA TYR A 47 -17.75 -2.98 8.33
C TYR A 47 -18.12 -4.27 9.07
N LYS A 48 -17.29 -4.71 10.02
CA LYS A 48 -17.58 -5.88 10.85
C LYS A 48 -18.85 -5.70 11.69
N ALA A 49 -19.04 -4.52 12.25
CA ALA A 49 -20.25 -4.19 13.00
C ALA A 49 -21.49 -4.20 12.09
N ASP A 50 -21.38 -3.65 10.89
CA ASP A 50 -22.45 -3.62 9.91
C ASP A 50 -22.80 -5.03 9.41
N LEU A 51 -21.81 -5.90 9.23
CA LEU A 51 -22.04 -7.31 8.91
C LEU A 51 -22.81 -8.04 10.02
N THR A 52 -22.45 -7.78 11.27
CA THR A 52 -23.15 -8.35 12.41
C THR A 52 -24.61 -7.90 12.45
N ALA A 53 -24.85 -6.61 12.26
CA ALA A 53 -26.20 -6.05 12.21
C ALA A 53 -27.03 -6.62 11.05
N TYR A 54 -26.43 -6.77 9.89
CA TYR A 54 -27.05 -7.39 8.73
C TYR A 54 -27.41 -8.85 9.01
N ALA A 55 -26.49 -9.64 9.57
CA ALA A 55 -26.73 -11.03 9.90
C ALA A 55 -27.87 -11.18 10.92
N LEU A 56 -27.91 -10.33 11.94
CA LEU A 56 -28.97 -10.35 12.93
C LEU A 56 -30.33 -9.94 12.36
N LYS A 57 -30.34 -8.99 11.44
CA LYS A 57 -31.56 -8.57 10.73
C LYS A 57 -32.18 -9.69 9.90
N HIS A 58 -31.35 -10.54 9.32
CA HIS A 58 -31.78 -11.62 8.43
C HIS A 58 -31.58 -13.02 9.05
N ILE A 59 -31.56 -13.11 10.36
CA ILE A 59 -31.32 -14.38 11.07
C ILE A 59 -32.37 -15.44 10.80
N ASP A 60 -33.59 -15.05 10.46
CA ASP A 60 -34.68 -15.94 10.07
C ASP A 60 -34.39 -16.70 8.77
N LEU A 61 -33.47 -16.22 7.96
CA LEU A 61 -33.01 -16.86 6.73
C LEU A 61 -31.71 -17.64 6.90
N ALA A 62 -31.23 -17.78 8.15
CA ALA A 62 -29.96 -18.45 8.42
C ALA A 62 -30.03 -19.94 8.11
N THR A 63 -28.93 -20.46 7.55
CA THR A 63 -28.76 -21.87 7.19
C THR A 63 -27.37 -22.35 7.62
N ASN A 64 -27.13 -23.65 7.51
CA ASN A 64 -25.81 -24.28 7.78
C ASN A 64 -25.26 -23.97 9.16
N PHE A 65 -26.09 -24.18 10.19
CA PHE A 65 -25.66 -23.96 11.56
C PHE A 65 -24.54 -24.93 11.98
N ARG A 66 -23.48 -24.38 12.55
CA ARG A 66 -22.36 -25.14 13.08
C ARG A 66 -22.14 -24.73 14.53
N VAL A 67 -22.05 -25.72 15.40
CA VAL A 67 -21.83 -25.48 16.84
C VAL A 67 -20.40 -25.88 17.20
N ASN A 68 -19.64 -24.92 17.72
CA ASN A 68 -18.28 -25.16 18.21
C ASN A 68 -18.27 -25.03 19.74
N VAL A 69 -17.85 -26.09 20.44
CA VAL A 69 -17.77 -26.11 21.91
C VAL A 69 -16.32 -26.03 22.32
N ARG A 70 -16.00 -25.07 23.18
CA ARG A 70 -14.69 -24.97 23.82
C ARG A 70 -14.76 -25.48 25.21
N ALA A 71 -14.06 -26.60 25.47
CA ALA A 71 -14.12 -27.30 26.78
C ALA A 71 -13.01 -26.86 27.74
N TYR A 72 -11.92 -26.23 27.24
CA TYR A 72 -10.75 -25.87 28.04
C TYR A 72 -10.50 -24.36 28.02
N HIS A 73 -9.90 -23.82 29.07
CA HIS A 73 -9.55 -22.41 29.24
C HIS A 73 -10.76 -21.49 29.06
N ASN A 74 -10.89 -20.84 27.90
CA ASN A 74 -12.04 -20.00 27.61
C ASN A 74 -13.25 -20.85 27.21
N LYS A 75 -13.89 -21.47 28.17
CA LYS A 75 -15.09 -22.29 27.97
C LYS A 75 -16.19 -21.47 27.29
N GLY A 76 -16.82 -22.04 26.29
CA GLY A 76 -17.91 -21.38 25.63
C GLY A 76 -18.48 -22.19 24.46
N VAL A 77 -19.57 -21.71 23.95
CA VAL A 77 -20.24 -22.28 22.78
C VAL A 77 -20.36 -21.17 21.72
N ASN A 78 -19.80 -21.42 20.54
CA ASN A 78 -19.98 -20.56 19.38
C ASN A 78 -20.90 -21.25 18.38
N ILE A 79 -21.79 -20.47 17.78
CA ILE A 79 -22.67 -20.95 16.73
C ILE A 79 -22.37 -20.14 15.48
N ASP A 80 -21.95 -20.83 14.42
CA ASP A 80 -21.74 -20.22 13.10
C ASP A 80 -22.95 -20.57 12.21
N PHE A 81 -23.35 -19.64 11.37
CA PHE A 81 -24.42 -19.82 10.41
C PHE A 81 -24.19 -18.96 9.19
N ASP A 82 -24.81 -19.31 8.09
CA ASP A 82 -24.74 -18.56 6.86
C ASP A 82 -26.03 -17.78 6.64
N VAL A 83 -25.91 -16.54 6.19
CA VAL A 83 -27.03 -15.66 5.81
C VAL A 83 -26.86 -15.28 4.34
N PRO A 84 -27.96 -15.21 3.54
CA PRO A 84 -27.84 -14.78 2.15
C PRO A 84 -27.17 -13.41 2.02
N GLN A 85 -26.25 -13.29 1.05
CA GLN A 85 -25.49 -12.06 0.80
C GLN A 85 -26.12 -11.16 -0.26
N ASP A 86 -27.15 -11.65 -0.94
CA ASP A 86 -27.82 -10.99 -2.07
C ASP A 86 -29.01 -10.13 -1.66
N LEU A 87 -29.21 -9.94 -0.37
CA LEU A 87 -30.29 -9.12 0.15
C LEU A 87 -29.89 -7.64 0.21
N GLU A 88 -30.89 -6.77 0.21
CA GLU A 88 -30.66 -5.33 0.32
C GLU A 88 -29.96 -4.98 1.64
N GLY A 89 -28.99 -4.06 1.54
CA GLY A 89 -28.27 -3.57 2.70
C GLY A 89 -27.05 -4.38 3.08
N PHE A 90 -26.62 -5.32 2.23
CA PHE A 90 -25.37 -6.02 2.47
C PHE A 90 -24.20 -5.02 2.48
N PRO A 91 -23.38 -4.98 3.55
CA PRO A 91 -22.31 -3.99 3.67
C PRO A 91 -21.22 -4.15 2.61
N THR A 92 -20.62 -3.03 2.23
CA THR A 92 -19.48 -3.01 1.30
C THR A 92 -18.18 -3.07 2.07
N GLU A 93 -17.32 -4.03 1.72
CA GLU A 93 -16.01 -4.17 2.34
C GLU A 93 -15.11 -2.99 1.98
N PRO A 94 -14.48 -2.33 2.98
CA PRO A 94 -13.49 -1.30 2.71
C PRO A 94 -12.30 -1.88 1.95
N LYS A 95 -11.82 -1.14 0.95
CA LYS A 95 -10.64 -1.53 0.17
C LYS A 95 -9.41 -0.88 0.77
N ARG A 96 -8.35 -1.68 0.89
CA ARG A 96 -7.03 -1.17 1.24
C ARG A 96 -6.38 -0.63 -0.03
N ASP A 97 -6.50 0.69 -0.24
CA ASP A 97 -6.01 1.38 -1.44
C ASP A 97 -4.66 2.08 -1.24
N PHE A 98 -3.95 1.71 -0.19
CA PHE A 98 -2.64 2.25 0.15
C PHE A 98 -1.67 1.12 0.48
N THR A 99 -0.37 1.41 0.34
CA THR A 99 0.70 0.49 0.72
C THR A 99 1.44 1.03 1.93
N THR A 100 1.95 0.13 2.77
CA THR A 100 2.81 0.48 3.90
C THR A 100 4.23 0.00 3.62
N MET A 101 5.20 0.75 4.10
CA MET A 101 6.61 0.44 3.95
C MET A 101 7.21 0.18 5.34
N TYR A 102 8.01 -0.87 5.46
CA TYR A 102 8.76 -1.13 6.68
C TYR A 102 9.85 -0.07 6.87
N GLU A 103 10.19 0.22 8.12
CA GLU A 103 11.22 1.22 8.45
C GLU A 103 12.57 0.92 7.77
N SER A 104 12.99 -0.33 7.75
CA SER A 104 14.23 -0.73 7.08
C SER A 104 14.21 -0.44 5.58
N THR A 105 13.11 -0.76 4.91
CA THR A 105 12.92 -0.50 3.48
C THR A 105 12.85 1.00 3.21
N TYR A 106 12.17 1.75 4.06
CA TYR A 106 12.10 3.21 3.97
C TYR A 106 13.49 3.85 4.07
N ASN A 107 14.26 3.49 5.09
CA ASN A 107 15.60 4.02 5.30
C ASN A 107 16.52 3.70 4.13
N GLU A 108 16.45 2.48 3.60
CA GLU A 108 17.22 2.06 2.44
C GLU A 108 16.85 2.86 1.18
N THR A 109 15.56 3.01 0.91
CA THR A 109 15.05 3.75 -0.25
C THR A 109 15.47 5.21 -0.19
N VAL A 110 15.33 5.87 0.96
CA VAL A 110 15.75 7.25 1.17
C VAL A 110 17.25 7.39 0.94
N ALA A 111 18.06 6.49 1.51
CA ALA A 111 19.51 6.53 1.36
C ALA A 111 19.93 6.37 -0.11
N GLU A 112 19.29 5.48 -0.84
CA GLU A 112 19.58 5.26 -2.27
C GLU A 112 19.25 6.48 -3.11
N ILE A 113 18.09 7.10 -2.88
CA ILE A 113 17.68 8.31 -3.62
C ILE A 113 18.61 9.48 -3.28
N GLU A 114 18.90 9.69 -2.01
CA GLU A 114 19.81 10.76 -1.57
C GLU A 114 21.21 10.57 -2.14
N ASN A 115 21.69 9.34 -2.20
CA ASN A 115 23.00 9.03 -2.79
C ASN A 115 23.01 9.30 -4.30
N ALA A 116 21.95 8.95 -5.01
CA ALA A 116 21.81 9.25 -6.44
C ALA A 116 21.82 10.75 -6.70
N ILE A 117 21.12 11.54 -5.89
CA ILE A 117 21.11 13.01 -5.97
C ILE A 117 22.52 13.57 -5.76
N ARG A 118 23.20 13.09 -4.74
CA ARG A 118 24.56 13.54 -4.39
C ARG A 118 25.54 13.27 -5.53
N ILE A 119 25.50 12.09 -6.12
CA ILE A 119 26.35 11.73 -7.25
C ILE A 119 26.11 12.68 -8.42
N LEU A 120 24.86 12.97 -8.74
CA LEU A 120 24.51 13.88 -9.84
C LEU A 120 24.90 15.34 -9.54
N GLN A 121 24.83 15.75 -8.28
CA GLN A 121 25.27 17.10 -7.88
C GLN A 121 26.78 17.27 -7.93
N MET A 122 27.54 16.18 -7.84
CA MET A 122 29.00 16.19 -7.91
C MET A 122 29.53 16.10 -9.34
N THR A 123 28.69 15.78 -10.31
CA THR A 123 29.11 15.70 -11.70
C THR A 123 29.06 17.07 -12.40
N ASP A 124 30.03 17.35 -13.25
CA ASP A 124 30.06 18.55 -14.08
C ASP A 124 29.31 18.36 -15.42
N GLU A 125 28.76 17.17 -15.65
CA GLU A 125 28.04 16.83 -16.85
C GLU A 125 26.69 17.55 -16.91
N GLU A 126 26.41 18.21 -18.02
CA GLU A 126 25.11 18.88 -18.26
C GLU A 126 23.97 17.91 -18.49
N THR A 127 24.28 16.71 -18.96
CA THR A 127 23.31 15.65 -19.24
C THR A 127 23.73 14.36 -18.56
N VAL A 128 22.73 13.57 -18.17
CA VAL A 128 22.95 12.25 -17.57
C VAL A 128 23.23 11.24 -18.67
N SER A 129 24.29 10.42 -18.52
CA SER A 129 24.59 9.34 -19.46
C SER A 129 23.47 8.29 -19.46
N THR A 130 23.30 7.57 -20.56
CA THR A 130 22.29 6.53 -20.70
C THR A 130 22.45 5.45 -19.64
N SER A 131 23.69 5.03 -19.33
CA SER A 131 23.95 4.01 -18.30
C SER A 131 23.59 4.50 -16.91
N THR A 132 23.93 5.74 -16.56
CA THR A 132 23.57 6.35 -15.28
C THR A 132 22.05 6.54 -15.18
N PHE A 133 21.40 7.00 -16.26
CA PHE A 133 19.95 7.16 -16.27
C PHE A 133 19.23 5.84 -16.04
N LYS A 134 19.67 4.75 -16.66
CA LYS A 134 19.09 3.42 -16.42
C LYS A 134 19.20 2.99 -14.97
N THR A 135 20.31 3.30 -14.31
CA THR A 135 20.54 2.95 -12.91
C THR A 135 19.58 3.70 -11.98
N ILE A 136 19.32 4.99 -12.24
CA ILE A 136 18.50 5.84 -11.38
C ILE A 136 17.03 5.90 -11.79
N ALA A 137 16.68 5.43 -12.98
CA ALA A 137 15.29 5.48 -13.49
C ALA A 137 14.31 4.71 -12.59
N GLN A 138 14.77 3.69 -11.88
CA GLN A 138 13.96 2.92 -10.94
C GLN A 138 13.43 3.77 -9.77
N TYR A 139 14.04 4.92 -9.49
CA TYR A 139 13.63 5.83 -8.42
C TYR A 139 12.74 6.97 -8.93
N LEU A 140 12.51 7.05 -10.21
CA LEU A 140 11.67 8.07 -10.84
C LEU A 140 10.26 7.51 -11.09
#